data_3117e60d10672979d8a3b4609dc031ca
#
_entry.id   3117e60d10672979d8a3b4609dc031ca
#
_cell.length_a   1.000
_cell.length_b   1.000
_cell.length_c   1.000
_cell.angle_alpha   90.00
_cell.angle_beta   90.00
_cell.angle_gamma   90.00
#
_symmetry.space_group_name_H-M   'P 1'
#
loop_
_entity.id
_entity.type
_entity.pdbx_description
1 polymer ?
#
loop_
_entity_poly.entity_id
_entity_poly.type
_entity_poly.pdbx_seq_one_letter_code
_entity_poly.pdbx_strand_id
1 'polypeptide(L)'
;MQKNKNIRLTDIARMANVSVGTVDRVIHNRGRVSEENIRRVKEIMEQVGYKPNLIARSLAVKKPCHLVALIPDFRPGDYWSAMEYGIRRAEEEWESYGVKVSVLTFDQYSKASFDQAVSRLQEMPETVDGVIVGTLFKEAVIQLSEHLDAGEIPYVYVDSDIEEQGRLAYYGTDSVAGGEIGARMLLASMAFQGDILVAHIQHDKGSMSTQGQKRYSGFLQYLKQQGYEVNLVEVDLWIGDEAHNEQVLDEAFRNHPGIRGAVTFNSSCYILGDYLEKRQKHEIRLVGYDLIDPNVRLLNEGYVQALIAQRPELQGYNGVKALSRLLLFDEKPQVVNLLPIDILLKENYQFYNKVSNLLLI
;
A
#
# COMPACT_ATOMS: atom_id res chain seq x y z
N MET A 1 26.32 22.56 -29.67
CA MET A 1 26.08 21.34 -28.83
C MET A 1 27.31 21.19 -27.90
N GLN A 2 27.19 21.67 -26.66
CA GLN A 2 28.25 21.46 -25.66
C GLN A 2 28.10 20.03 -25.11
N LYS A 3 29.17 19.22 -25.21
CA LYS A 3 29.27 17.91 -24.57
C LYS A 3 29.09 18.08 -23.07
N ASN A 4 28.09 17.43 -22.49
CA ASN A 4 27.95 17.27 -21.06
C ASN A 4 29.24 16.65 -20.49
N LYS A 5 30.13 17.48 -19.93
CA LYS A 5 31.26 17.00 -19.16
C LYS A 5 30.72 16.41 -17.88
N ASN A 6 30.93 15.12 -17.66
CA ASN A 6 30.63 14.46 -16.38
C ASN A 6 31.47 15.15 -15.28
N ILE A 7 30.82 16.06 -14.53
CA ILE A 7 31.47 16.81 -13.46
C ILE A 7 31.75 15.86 -12.31
N ARG A 8 32.99 15.82 -11.84
CA ARG A 8 33.45 14.93 -10.75
C ARG A 8 33.47 15.70 -9.42
N LEU A 9 33.45 14.98 -8.30
CA LEU A 9 33.65 15.55 -6.95
C LEU A 9 34.94 16.42 -6.86
N THR A 10 35.98 16.00 -7.56
CA THR A 10 37.24 16.75 -7.66
C THR A 10 37.07 18.12 -8.34
N ASP A 11 36.14 18.23 -9.28
CA ASP A 11 35.88 19.50 -9.96
C ASP A 11 35.12 20.46 -9.05
N ILE A 12 34.12 19.94 -8.31
CA ILE A 12 33.38 20.71 -7.29
C ILE A 12 34.32 21.17 -6.17
N ALA A 13 35.19 20.29 -5.68
CA ALA A 13 36.16 20.61 -4.64
C ALA A 13 37.07 21.76 -5.07
N ARG A 14 37.55 21.72 -6.31
CA ARG A 14 38.38 22.78 -6.90
C ARG A 14 37.59 24.09 -7.02
N MET A 15 36.35 24.07 -7.53
CA MET A 15 35.53 25.27 -7.68
C MET A 15 35.14 25.88 -6.32
N ALA A 16 34.87 25.04 -5.31
CA ALA A 16 34.52 25.48 -3.96
C ALA A 16 35.78 25.87 -3.13
N ASN A 17 36.97 25.61 -3.64
CA ASN A 17 38.24 25.77 -2.92
C ASN A 17 38.28 25.05 -1.57
N VAL A 18 37.82 23.79 -1.58
CA VAL A 18 37.81 22.90 -0.41
C VAL A 18 38.37 21.52 -0.78
N SER A 19 38.67 20.68 0.22
CA SER A 19 39.10 19.32 -0.05
C SER A 19 37.94 18.45 -0.62
N VAL A 20 38.28 17.42 -1.39
CA VAL A 20 37.28 16.44 -1.88
C VAL A 20 36.53 15.80 -0.69
N GLY A 21 37.22 15.53 0.43
CA GLY A 21 36.60 15.04 1.64
C GLY A 21 35.62 16.03 2.30
N THR A 22 35.84 17.35 2.10
CA THR A 22 34.86 18.37 2.54
C THR A 22 33.63 18.36 1.67
N VAL A 23 33.75 18.23 0.35
CA VAL A 23 32.64 18.10 -0.58
C VAL A 23 31.83 16.83 -0.25
N ASP A 24 32.49 15.71 -0.03
CA ASP A 24 31.88 14.45 0.36
C ASP A 24 31.07 14.58 1.67
N ARG A 25 31.62 15.24 2.70
CA ARG A 25 30.90 15.51 3.94
C ARG A 25 29.69 16.41 3.76
N VAL A 26 29.78 17.43 2.89
CA VAL A 26 28.64 18.32 2.59
C VAL A 26 27.55 17.57 1.86
N ILE A 27 27.90 16.76 0.85
CA ILE A 27 26.94 15.95 0.08
C ILE A 27 26.21 14.95 0.99
N HIS A 28 26.92 14.39 1.98
CA HIS A 28 26.40 13.35 2.85
C HIS A 28 25.96 13.84 4.23
N ASN A 29 25.99 15.16 4.44
CA ASN A 29 25.66 15.79 5.72
C ASN A 29 26.43 15.18 6.92
N ARG A 30 27.68 14.72 6.70
CA ARG A 30 28.51 14.03 7.68
C ARG A 30 29.58 14.93 8.26
N GLY A 31 29.70 14.93 9.58
CA GLY A 31 30.80 15.59 10.29
C GLY A 31 30.68 17.12 10.36
N ARG A 32 31.68 17.75 11.07
CA ARG A 32 31.72 19.20 11.25
C ARG A 32 32.31 19.86 10.02
N VAL A 33 31.48 20.50 9.18
CA VAL A 33 31.88 21.42 8.10
C VAL A 33 31.34 22.80 8.47
N SER A 34 32.10 23.87 8.21
CA SER A 34 31.61 25.23 8.47
C SER A 34 30.41 25.57 7.57
N GLU A 35 29.48 26.36 8.08
CA GLU A 35 28.29 26.78 7.33
C GLU A 35 28.62 27.47 6.02
N GLU A 36 29.70 28.23 6.01
CA GLU A 36 30.21 28.90 4.81
C GLU A 36 30.62 27.90 3.72
N ASN A 37 31.34 26.84 4.08
CA ASN A 37 31.74 25.79 3.14
C ASN A 37 30.53 24.97 2.67
N ILE A 38 29.56 24.69 3.56
CA ILE A 38 28.32 24.01 3.18
C ILE A 38 27.56 24.81 2.14
N ARG A 39 27.38 26.11 2.35
CA ARG A 39 26.69 27.00 1.42
C ARG A 39 27.43 27.06 0.07
N ARG A 40 28.75 27.31 0.08
CA ARG A 40 29.57 27.40 -1.12
C ARG A 40 29.56 26.15 -1.98
N VAL A 41 29.63 24.95 -1.35
CA VAL A 41 29.58 23.68 -2.06
C VAL A 41 28.20 23.46 -2.68
N LYS A 42 27.12 23.74 -1.94
CA LYS A 42 25.74 23.61 -2.45
C LYS A 42 25.46 24.55 -3.63
N GLU A 43 25.87 25.80 -3.54
CA GLU A 43 25.73 26.79 -4.63
C GLU A 43 26.45 26.33 -5.91
N ILE A 44 27.66 25.80 -5.78
CA ILE A 44 28.42 25.28 -6.92
C ILE A 44 27.74 24.03 -7.51
N MET A 45 27.31 23.11 -6.67
CA MET A 45 26.59 21.91 -7.14
C MET A 45 25.33 22.27 -7.94
N GLU A 46 24.59 23.27 -7.49
CA GLU A 46 23.41 23.79 -8.19
C GLU A 46 23.77 24.47 -9.51
N GLN A 47 24.79 25.36 -9.51
CA GLN A 47 25.26 26.05 -10.72
C GLN A 47 25.74 25.12 -11.83
N VAL A 48 26.38 24.00 -11.45
CA VAL A 48 26.91 23.03 -12.42
C VAL A 48 25.97 21.90 -12.72
N GLY A 49 24.76 21.86 -12.08
CA GLY A 49 23.78 20.80 -12.24
C GLY A 49 24.31 19.45 -11.79
N TYR A 50 25.20 19.43 -10.77
CA TYR A 50 25.78 18.18 -10.30
C TYR A 50 24.75 17.32 -9.60
N LYS A 51 24.56 16.12 -10.12
CA LYS A 51 23.83 15.04 -9.43
C LYS A 51 24.85 13.99 -8.99
N PRO A 52 24.81 13.56 -7.70
CA PRO A 52 25.67 12.49 -7.23
C PRO A 52 25.58 11.28 -8.15
N ASN A 53 26.73 10.73 -8.56
CA ASN A 53 26.73 9.54 -9.39
C ASN A 53 26.38 8.32 -8.49
N LEU A 54 25.12 7.95 -8.50
CA LEU A 54 24.59 6.85 -7.71
C LEU A 54 25.31 5.52 -8.02
N ILE A 55 25.70 5.31 -9.28
CA ILE A 55 26.44 4.12 -9.72
C ILE A 55 27.86 4.08 -9.11
N ALA A 56 28.56 5.22 -9.10
CA ALA A 56 29.90 5.26 -8.48
C ALA A 56 29.83 5.04 -6.97
N ARG A 57 28.75 5.42 -6.32
CA ARG A 57 28.49 5.21 -4.89
C ARG A 57 28.15 3.76 -4.59
N SER A 58 27.31 3.11 -5.41
CA SER A 58 26.97 1.68 -5.23
C SER A 58 28.19 0.78 -5.40
N LEU A 59 29.10 1.12 -6.33
CA LEU A 59 30.37 0.40 -6.49
C LEU A 59 31.30 0.53 -5.26
N ALA A 60 31.11 1.55 -4.43
CA ALA A 60 31.83 1.74 -3.18
C ALA A 60 31.16 1.00 -1.99
N VAL A 61 29.87 0.67 -2.09
CA VAL A 61 29.13 -0.11 -1.07
C VAL A 61 29.46 -1.59 -1.29
N LYS A 62 30.40 -2.12 -0.52
CA LYS A 62 30.88 -3.53 -0.62
C LYS A 62 29.93 -4.58 -0.02
N LYS A 63 28.86 -4.17 0.67
CA LYS A 63 27.94 -5.10 1.37
C LYS A 63 26.59 -5.11 0.65
N PRO A 64 26.08 -6.30 0.27
CA PRO A 64 24.72 -6.39 -0.24
C PRO A 64 23.73 -5.91 0.83
N CYS A 65 22.68 -5.24 0.40
CA CYS A 65 21.58 -4.78 1.23
C CYS A 65 20.45 -5.83 1.18
N HIS A 66 20.14 -6.44 2.30
CA HIS A 66 19.12 -7.47 2.41
C HIS A 66 17.87 -6.91 3.08
N LEU A 67 16.80 -6.79 2.30
CA LEU A 67 15.47 -6.39 2.75
C LEU A 67 14.59 -7.61 2.94
N VAL A 68 13.64 -7.53 3.87
CA VAL A 68 12.62 -8.56 4.05
C VAL A 68 11.24 -7.92 3.94
N ALA A 69 10.38 -8.51 3.10
CA ALA A 69 8.97 -8.14 3.03
C ALA A 69 8.15 -9.20 3.78
N LEU A 70 7.45 -8.77 4.83
CA LEU A 70 6.54 -9.58 5.62
C LEU A 70 5.10 -9.22 5.21
N ILE A 71 4.51 -10.03 4.33
CA ILE A 71 3.20 -9.80 3.73
C ILE A 71 2.33 -11.05 3.79
N PRO A 72 1.00 -10.96 3.72
CA PRO A 72 0.12 -12.12 3.62
C PRO A 72 0.43 -13.04 2.44
N ASP A 73 0.09 -14.32 2.61
CA ASP A 73 0.07 -15.30 1.52
C ASP A 73 -0.87 -14.84 0.41
N PHE A 74 -0.52 -15.18 -0.83
CA PHE A 74 -1.28 -14.75 -2.01
C PHE A 74 -1.30 -15.82 -3.10
N ARG A 75 -2.32 -15.72 -3.96
CA ARG A 75 -2.42 -16.41 -5.23
C ARG A 75 -2.33 -15.40 -6.38
N PRO A 76 -1.95 -15.82 -7.59
CA PRO A 76 -2.02 -14.94 -8.75
C PRO A 76 -3.41 -14.29 -8.88
N GLY A 77 -3.46 -12.96 -9.08
CA GLY A 77 -4.70 -12.20 -9.17
C GLY A 77 -5.24 -11.63 -7.85
N ASP A 78 -4.62 -11.96 -6.71
CA ASP A 78 -4.98 -11.41 -5.41
C ASP A 78 -4.33 -10.03 -5.17
N TYR A 79 -4.85 -9.29 -4.19
CA TYR A 79 -4.30 -8.00 -3.75
C TYR A 79 -2.81 -8.09 -3.39
N TRP A 80 -2.42 -9.10 -2.62
CA TRP A 80 -1.04 -9.27 -2.16
C TRP A 80 -0.10 -9.77 -3.25
N SER A 81 -0.62 -10.43 -4.30
CA SER A 81 0.20 -10.76 -5.49
C SER A 81 0.60 -9.51 -6.27
N ALA A 82 -0.28 -8.50 -6.34
CA ALA A 82 0.07 -7.21 -6.92
C ALA A 82 1.10 -6.45 -6.07
N MET A 83 0.99 -6.53 -4.73
CA MET A 83 2.00 -5.99 -3.81
C MET A 83 3.37 -6.63 -4.06
N GLU A 84 3.42 -7.96 -4.09
CA GLU A 84 4.66 -8.74 -4.36
C GLU A 84 5.25 -8.38 -5.72
N TYR A 85 4.42 -8.26 -6.76
CA TYR A 85 4.89 -7.81 -8.07
C TYR A 85 5.62 -6.45 -7.99
N GLY A 86 5.08 -5.48 -7.24
CA GLY A 86 5.73 -4.19 -7.03
C GLY A 86 7.07 -4.32 -6.30
N ILE A 87 7.14 -5.18 -5.29
CA ILE A 87 8.37 -5.49 -4.56
C ILE A 87 9.44 -6.07 -5.51
N ARG A 88 9.08 -7.05 -6.37
CA ARG A 88 10.01 -7.65 -7.33
C ARG A 88 10.49 -6.66 -8.38
N ARG A 89 9.60 -5.82 -8.88
CA ARG A 89 9.97 -4.75 -9.82
C ARG A 89 10.98 -3.79 -9.23
N ALA A 90 10.81 -3.41 -7.97
CA ALA A 90 11.79 -2.58 -7.28
C ALA A 90 13.10 -3.35 -7.03
N GLU A 91 13.06 -4.61 -6.63
CA GLU A 91 14.25 -5.45 -6.47
C GLU A 91 15.05 -5.51 -7.77
N GLU A 92 14.42 -5.77 -8.93
CA GLU A 92 15.07 -5.77 -10.24
C GLU A 92 15.76 -4.43 -10.56
N GLU A 93 15.13 -3.30 -10.25
CA GLU A 93 15.71 -1.96 -10.48
C GLU A 93 16.94 -1.73 -9.59
N TRP A 94 16.89 -2.23 -8.36
CA TRP A 94 17.93 -1.99 -7.35
C TRP A 94 18.95 -3.14 -7.24
N GLU A 95 18.83 -4.19 -8.04
CA GLU A 95 19.75 -5.35 -8.03
C GLU A 95 21.20 -4.93 -8.30
N SER A 96 21.41 -4.03 -9.28
CA SER A 96 22.75 -3.51 -9.61
C SER A 96 23.40 -2.72 -8.47
N TYR A 97 22.63 -2.29 -7.47
CA TYR A 97 23.09 -1.66 -6.25
C TYR A 97 23.29 -2.64 -5.09
N GLY A 98 23.09 -3.94 -5.33
CA GLY A 98 23.25 -4.99 -4.34
C GLY A 98 22.05 -5.19 -3.41
N VAL A 99 20.88 -4.66 -3.78
CA VAL A 99 19.63 -4.88 -3.01
C VAL A 99 19.07 -6.24 -3.35
N LYS A 100 18.68 -6.99 -2.32
CA LYS A 100 17.93 -8.26 -2.41
C LYS A 100 16.74 -8.20 -1.47
N VAL A 101 15.63 -8.82 -1.88
CA VAL A 101 14.40 -8.85 -1.09
C VAL A 101 13.94 -10.28 -0.87
N SER A 102 13.94 -10.74 0.39
CA SER A 102 13.27 -11.97 0.78
C SER A 102 11.82 -11.68 1.12
N VAL A 103 10.89 -12.49 0.62
CA VAL A 103 9.47 -12.38 0.97
C VAL A 103 9.13 -13.50 1.95
N LEU A 104 8.72 -13.13 3.15
CA LEU A 104 8.15 -14.00 4.17
C LEU A 104 6.64 -13.82 4.16
N THR A 105 5.93 -14.91 3.98
CA THR A 105 4.47 -14.87 3.94
C THR A 105 3.83 -15.47 5.19
N PHE A 106 2.59 -15.04 5.47
CA PHE A 106 1.77 -15.52 6.56
C PHE A 106 0.29 -15.57 6.14
N ASP A 107 -0.48 -16.45 6.76
CA ASP A 107 -1.93 -16.49 6.57
C ASP A 107 -2.56 -15.21 7.15
N GLN A 108 -3.24 -14.42 6.31
CA GLN A 108 -3.86 -13.15 6.67
C GLN A 108 -4.98 -13.28 7.73
N TYR A 109 -5.42 -14.49 8.02
CA TYR A 109 -6.47 -14.78 9.00
C TYR A 109 -5.93 -15.46 10.27
N SER A 110 -4.62 -15.71 10.34
CA SER A 110 -3.98 -16.41 11.45
C SER A 110 -2.86 -15.59 12.11
N LYS A 111 -3.16 -15.02 13.27
CA LYS A 111 -2.12 -14.35 14.09
C LYS A 111 -0.94 -15.29 14.38
N ALA A 112 -1.23 -16.58 14.66
CA ALA A 112 -0.17 -17.57 14.92
C ALA A 112 0.75 -17.75 13.71
N SER A 113 0.21 -17.69 12.47
CA SER A 113 1.01 -17.72 11.25
C SER A 113 1.89 -16.47 11.11
N PHE A 114 1.36 -15.28 11.47
CA PHE A 114 2.14 -14.05 11.53
C PHE A 114 3.29 -14.17 12.54
N ASP A 115 3.01 -14.64 13.76
CA ASP A 115 4.02 -14.82 14.81
C ASP A 115 5.13 -15.81 14.37
N GLN A 116 4.78 -16.87 13.65
CA GLN A 116 5.75 -17.81 13.04
C GLN A 116 6.60 -17.13 11.95
N ALA A 117 6.01 -16.27 11.13
CA ALA A 117 6.75 -15.52 10.11
C ALA A 117 7.71 -14.49 10.74
N VAL A 118 7.32 -13.86 11.86
CA VAL A 118 8.20 -13.00 12.67
C VAL A 118 9.35 -13.81 13.26
N SER A 119 9.09 -15.02 13.80
CA SER A 119 10.16 -15.90 14.31
C SER A 119 11.16 -16.25 13.20
N ARG A 120 10.66 -16.59 11.99
CA ARG A 120 11.53 -16.85 10.83
C ARG A 120 12.39 -15.64 10.46
N LEU A 121 11.82 -14.42 10.54
CA LEU A 121 12.55 -13.17 10.30
C LEU A 121 13.71 -13.02 11.31
N GLN A 122 13.46 -13.29 12.60
CA GLN A 122 14.45 -13.16 13.66
C GLN A 122 15.56 -14.23 13.60
N GLU A 123 15.22 -15.42 13.08
CA GLU A 123 16.14 -16.55 12.93
C GLU A 123 16.92 -16.55 11.59
N MET A 124 16.72 -15.56 10.74
CA MET A 124 17.43 -15.49 9.46
C MET A 124 18.94 -15.45 9.66
N PRO A 125 19.71 -16.30 8.95
CA PRO A 125 21.16 -16.35 9.08
C PRO A 125 21.84 -15.12 8.48
N GLU A 126 21.16 -14.43 7.58
CA GLU A 126 21.63 -13.22 6.92
C GLU A 126 21.20 -11.99 7.72
N THR A 127 22.06 -10.97 7.77
CA THR A 127 21.70 -9.69 8.40
C THR A 127 20.57 -9.05 7.61
N VAL A 128 19.49 -8.72 8.30
CA VAL A 128 18.35 -7.97 7.72
C VAL A 128 18.64 -6.48 7.90
N ASP A 129 18.72 -5.75 6.80
CA ASP A 129 19.04 -4.31 6.80
C ASP A 129 17.78 -3.42 6.79
N GLY A 130 16.59 -3.97 6.46
CA GLY A 130 15.32 -3.26 6.52
C GLY A 130 14.12 -4.15 6.28
N VAL A 131 12.94 -3.75 6.77
CA VAL A 131 11.73 -4.58 6.72
C VAL A 131 10.54 -3.81 6.13
N ILE A 132 9.79 -4.46 5.22
CA ILE A 132 8.49 -3.99 4.72
C ILE A 132 7.42 -4.83 5.42
N VAL A 133 6.44 -4.19 6.07
CA VAL A 133 5.45 -4.87 6.89
C VAL A 133 4.03 -4.58 6.40
N GLY A 134 3.31 -5.63 6.04
CA GLY A 134 1.85 -5.58 5.84
C GLY A 134 1.14 -5.57 7.20
N THR A 135 0.39 -4.53 7.49
CA THR A 135 -0.07 -4.19 8.85
C THR A 135 -1.46 -4.75 9.17
N LEU A 136 -1.65 -6.07 9.10
CA LEU A 136 -2.96 -6.70 9.38
C LEU A 136 -3.25 -6.89 10.88
N PHE A 137 -2.27 -7.39 11.63
CA PHE A 137 -2.42 -7.71 13.06
C PHE A 137 -1.79 -6.59 13.90
N LYS A 138 -2.55 -5.52 14.17
CA LYS A 138 -2.06 -4.27 14.76
C LYS A 138 -1.15 -4.50 15.98
N GLU A 139 -1.60 -5.23 16.98
CA GLU A 139 -0.86 -5.46 18.24
C GLU A 139 0.43 -6.24 18.00
N ALA A 140 0.41 -7.25 17.13
CA ALA A 140 1.60 -8.03 16.79
C ALA A 140 2.60 -7.21 15.96
N VAL A 141 2.10 -6.35 15.07
CA VAL A 141 2.95 -5.42 14.29
C VAL A 141 3.61 -4.38 15.21
N ILE A 142 2.91 -3.88 16.24
CA ILE A 142 3.49 -2.98 17.24
C ILE A 142 4.65 -3.68 17.97
N GLN A 143 4.47 -4.93 18.42
CA GLN A 143 5.53 -5.71 19.08
C GLN A 143 6.73 -5.94 18.16
N LEU A 144 6.48 -6.25 16.87
CA LEU A 144 7.54 -6.35 15.87
C LEU A 144 8.28 -5.02 15.71
N SER A 145 7.56 -3.91 15.65
CA SER A 145 8.15 -2.57 15.50
C SER A 145 9.05 -2.18 16.65
N GLU A 146 8.64 -2.46 17.89
CA GLU A 146 9.48 -2.27 19.10
C GLU A 146 10.78 -3.07 19.01
N HIS A 147 10.71 -4.30 18.48
CA HIS A 147 11.90 -5.12 18.28
C HIS A 147 12.82 -4.55 17.19
N LEU A 148 12.26 -4.10 16.07
CA LEU A 148 13.01 -3.48 14.98
C LEU A 148 13.65 -2.16 15.41
N ASP A 149 12.94 -1.33 16.18
CA ASP A 149 13.44 -0.07 16.74
C ASP A 149 14.62 -0.35 17.71
N ALA A 150 14.51 -1.36 18.58
CA ALA A 150 15.60 -1.75 19.49
C ALA A 150 16.84 -2.27 18.74
N GLY A 151 16.64 -2.88 17.56
CA GLY A 151 17.71 -3.34 16.67
C GLY A 151 18.22 -2.27 15.70
N GLU A 152 17.70 -1.05 15.74
CA GLU A 152 17.98 0.03 14.77
C GLU A 152 17.75 -0.39 13.31
N ILE A 153 16.81 -1.33 13.07
CA ILE A 153 16.43 -1.82 11.73
C ILE A 153 15.30 -0.96 11.19
N PRO A 154 15.53 -0.19 10.11
CA PRO A 154 14.47 0.63 9.52
C PRO A 154 13.36 -0.24 8.91
N TYR A 155 12.12 0.21 9.06
CA TYR A 155 10.97 -0.48 8.49
C TYR A 155 9.96 0.49 7.89
N VAL A 156 9.20 -0.01 6.92
CA VAL A 156 8.09 0.70 6.29
C VAL A 156 6.80 -0.11 6.43
N TYR A 157 5.69 0.60 6.59
CA TYR A 157 4.37 0.00 6.57
C TYR A 157 3.74 0.12 5.18
N VAL A 158 3.00 -0.90 4.80
CA VAL A 158 2.16 -0.94 3.61
C VAL A 158 0.74 -1.38 3.98
N ASP A 159 -0.24 -1.03 3.15
CA ASP A 159 -1.67 -1.29 3.31
C ASP A 159 -2.33 -0.38 4.35
N SER A 160 -2.04 -0.53 5.64
CA SER A 160 -2.58 0.30 6.71
C SER A 160 -1.48 0.98 7.51
N ASP A 161 -1.76 2.17 8.06
CA ASP A 161 -0.85 2.88 8.93
C ASP A 161 -1.14 2.59 10.40
N ILE A 162 -0.07 2.41 11.17
CA ILE A 162 -0.08 2.40 12.62
C ILE A 162 0.72 3.61 13.07
N GLU A 163 -0.01 4.68 13.42
CA GLU A 163 0.59 5.91 13.93
C GLU A 163 1.34 5.63 15.25
N GLU A 164 2.19 6.53 15.70
CA GLU A 164 2.93 6.44 16.97
C GLU A 164 4.03 5.36 17.02
N GLN A 165 4.42 4.78 15.87
CA GLN A 165 5.56 3.86 15.76
C GLN A 165 6.74 4.54 15.06
N GLY A 166 7.97 3.98 15.27
CA GLY A 166 9.23 4.49 14.70
C GLY A 166 9.43 4.21 13.19
N ARG A 167 8.36 3.86 12.48
CA ARG A 167 8.44 3.54 11.04
C ARG A 167 9.11 4.65 10.22
N LEU A 168 9.97 4.24 9.31
CA LEU A 168 10.60 5.13 8.35
C LEU A 168 9.57 5.83 7.44
N ALA A 169 8.62 5.04 6.93
CA ALA A 169 7.54 5.53 6.09
C ALA A 169 6.32 4.61 6.11
N TYR A 170 5.19 5.16 5.71
CA TYR A 170 3.97 4.43 5.35
C TYR A 170 3.63 4.71 3.89
N TYR A 171 3.26 3.65 3.16
CA TYR A 171 2.72 3.71 1.80
C TYR A 171 1.36 3.03 1.76
N GLY A 172 0.32 3.77 1.45
CA GLY A 172 -1.05 3.27 1.37
C GLY A 172 -2.01 4.35 0.90
N THR A 173 -3.31 4.16 1.12
CA THR A 173 -4.32 5.13 0.75
C THR A 173 -5.01 5.71 1.98
N ASP A 174 -5.67 6.86 1.83
CA ASP A 174 -6.58 7.36 2.85
C ASP A 174 -7.84 6.52 2.90
N SER A 175 -7.94 5.65 3.91
CA SER A 175 -9.06 4.72 4.05
C SER A 175 -10.39 5.42 4.34
N VAL A 176 -10.36 6.58 5.03
CA VAL A 176 -11.58 7.37 5.29
C VAL A 176 -12.09 7.96 3.98
N ALA A 177 -11.21 8.60 3.20
CA ALA A 177 -11.54 9.08 1.87
C ALA A 177 -12.02 7.96 0.94
N GLY A 178 -11.41 6.75 1.03
CA GLY A 178 -11.87 5.56 0.32
C GLY A 178 -13.32 5.21 0.66
N GLY A 179 -13.70 5.29 1.93
CA GLY A 179 -15.08 5.08 2.40
C GLY A 179 -16.05 6.13 1.87
N GLU A 180 -15.67 7.42 1.90
CA GLU A 180 -16.46 8.53 1.35
C GLU A 180 -16.70 8.37 -0.16
N ILE A 181 -15.66 7.96 -0.91
CA ILE A 181 -15.75 7.65 -2.34
C ILE A 181 -16.73 6.50 -2.56
N GLY A 182 -16.65 5.43 -1.75
CA GLY A 182 -17.57 4.29 -1.82
C GLY A 182 -19.02 4.71 -1.63
N ALA A 183 -19.31 5.53 -0.63
CA ALA A 183 -20.64 6.07 -0.39
C ALA A 183 -21.15 6.90 -1.57
N ARG A 184 -20.29 7.80 -2.09
CA ARG A 184 -20.64 8.64 -3.25
C ARG A 184 -20.98 7.82 -4.48
N MET A 185 -20.14 6.83 -4.80
CA MET A 185 -20.34 5.97 -5.96
C MET A 185 -21.60 5.13 -5.84
N LEU A 186 -21.85 4.56 -4.66
CA LEU A 186 -23.04 3.77 -4.39
C LEU A 186 -24.30 4.61 -4.54
N LEU A 187 -24.39 5.75 -3.85
CA LEU A 187 -25.58 6.62 -3.91
C LEU A 187 -25.87 7.10 -5.33
N ALA A 188 -24.84 7.49 -6.09
CA ALA A 188 -25.01 7.89 -7.47
C ALA A 188 -25.54 6.75 -8.34
N SER A 189 -25.10 5.52 -8.12
CA SER A 189 -25.58 4.34 -8.87
C SER A 189 -27.00 3.92 -8.51
N MET A 190 -27.45 4.21 -7.28
CA MET A 190 -28.81 3.98 -6.79
C MET A 190 -29.79 5.10 -7.15
N ALA A 191 -29.36 6.16 -7.85
CA ALA A 191 -30.15 7.39 -8.05
C ALA A 191 -30.66 7.98 -6.71
N PHE A 192 -29.87 7.80 -5.62
CA PHE A 192 -30.15 8.26 -4.25
C PHE A 192 -31.47 7.73 -3.65
N GLN A 193 -31.87 6.52 -4.00
CA GLN A 193 -33.12 5.90 -3.53
C GLN A 193 -32.92 4.48 -3.01
N GLY A 194 -33.66 4.13 -1.95
CA GLY A 194 -33.69 2.79 -1.36
C GLY A 194 -32.74 2.59 -0.19
N ASP A 195 -32.86 1.45 0.45
CA ASP A 195 -32.02 1.03 1.57
C ASP A 195 -30.66 0.50 1.09
N ILE A 196 -29.67 0.52 1.95
CA ILE A 196 -28.31 0.04 1.66
C ILE A 196 -28.02 -1.18 2.54
N LEU A 197 -27.63 -2.29 1.91
CA LEU A 197 -27.05 -3.44 2.58
C LEU A 197 -25.55 -3.17 2.82
N VAL A 198 -25.13 -3.19 4.06
CA VAL A 198 -23.74 -3.11 4.49
C VAL A 198 -23.27 -4.50 4.88
N ALA A 199 -22.41 -5.12 4.07
CA ALA A 199 -21.90 -6.45 4.34
C ALA A 199 -20.49 -6.38 4.97
N HIS A 200 -20.41 -6.81 6.24
CA HIS A 200 -19.16 -7.00 6.97
C HIS A 200 -18.63 -8.41 6.67
N ILE A 201 -17.66 -8.49 5.74
CA ILE A 201 -17.11 -9.78 5.30
C ILE A 201 -15.84 -10.08 6.10
N GLN A 202 -15.82 -11.21 6.79
CA GLN A 202 -14.75 -11.62 7.70
C GLN A 202 -14.44 -13.11 7.54
N HIS A 203 -13.30 -13.51 8.07
CA HIS A 203 -12.98 -14.92 8.31
C HIS A 203 -13.33 -15.25 9.76
N ASP A 204 -14.25 -16.17 9.96
CA ASP A 204 -14.83 -16.50 11.29
C ASP A 204 -15.53 -15.31 11.99
N LYS A 205 -15.79 -15.43 13.28
CA LYS A 205 -16.40 -14.40 14.14
C LYS A 205 -15.40 -13.32 14.57
N GLY A 206 -14.45 -12.97 13.67
CA GLY A 206 -13.46 -11.94 13.93
C GLY A 206 -14.02 -10.52 13.92
N SER A 207 -13.13 -9.54 14.00
CA SER A 207 -13.46 -8.13 13.81
C SER A 207 -12.98 -7.65 12.44
N MET A 208 -13.62 -6.62 11.89
CA MET A 208 -13.11 -5.92 10.70
C MET A 208 -11.68 -5.43 10.92
N SER A 209 -10.88 -5.47 9.87
CA SER A 209 -9.55 -4.87 9.87
C SER A 209 -9.64 -3.35 10.17
N THR A 210 -8.56 -2.77 10.69
CA THR A 210 -8.47 -1.32 10.94
C THR A 210 -8.80 -0.51 9.67
N GLN A 211 -8.36 -0.99 8.51
CA GLN A 211 -8.66 -0.37 7.22
C GLN A 211 -10.15 -0.44 6.89
N GLY A 212 -10.79 -1.61 7.09
CA GLY A 212 -12.23 -1.77 6.89
C GLY A 212 -13.05 -0.87 7.81
N GLN A 213 -12.66 -0.75 9.08
CA GLN A 213 -13.30 0.16 10.04
C GLN A 213 -13.17 1.63 9.62
N LYS A 214 -12.00 2.07 9.17
CA LYS A 214 -11.79 3.43 8.66
C LYS A 214 -12.63 3.70 7.40
N ARG A 215 -12.73 2.75 6.46
CA ARG A 215 -13.60 2.85 5.27
C ARG A 215 -15.07 2.95 5.66
N TYR A 216 -15.53 2.10 6.57
CA TYR A 216 -16.90 2.17 7.08
C TYR A 216 -17.18 3.53 7.76
N SER A 217 -16.27 4.00 8.58
CA SER A 217 -16.39 5.33 9.21
C SER A 217 -16.50 6.45 8.16
N GLY A 218 -15.66 6.44 7.12
CA GLY A 218 -15.75 7.40 6.02
C GLY A 218 -17.06 7.32 5.24
N PHE A 219 -17.55 6.09 5.01
CA PHE A 219 -18.84 5.85 4.39
C PHE A 219 -19.99 6.51 5.18
N LEU A 220 -20.06 6.27 6.49
CA LEU A 220 -21.05 6.87 7.38
C LEU A 220 -20.91 8.41 7.46
N GLN A 221 -19.66 8.89 7.51
CA GLN A 221 -19.39 10.34 7.55
C GLN A 221 -19.91 11.03 6.29
N TYR A 222 -19.72 10.43 5.10
CA TYR A 222 -20.25 10.97 3.85
C TYR A 222 -21.78 11.05 3.86
N LEU A 223 -22.46 9.98 4.26
CA LEU A 223 -23.93 9.97 4.37
C LEU A 223 -24.44 11.11 5.26
N LYS A 224 -23.83 11.24 6.42
CA LYS A 224 -24.18 12.29 7.40
C LYS A 224 -23.92 13.70 6.87
N GLN A 225 -22.76 13.94 6.26
CA GLN A 225 -22.39 15.28 5.74
C GLN A 225 -23.30 15.72 4.60
N GLN A 226 -23.77 14.78 3.79
CA GLN A 226 -24.68 15.07 2.67
C GLN A 226 -26.15 15.11 3.08
N GLY A 227 -26.46 14.81 4.35
CA GLY A 227 -27.84 14.79 4.87
C GLY A 227 -28.70 13.68 4.28
N TYR A 228 -28.08 12.56 3.86
CA TYR A 228 -28.81 11.40 3.37
C TYR A 228 -29.31 10.55 4.52
N GLU A 229 -30.64 10.50 4.66
CA GLU A 229 -31.34 9.57 5.57
C GLU A 229 -31.68 8.30 4.81
N VAL A 230 -30.75 7.32 4.86
CA VAL A 230 -30.95 6.00 4.28
C VAL A 230 -30.97 4.96 5.40
N ASN A 231 -31.81 3.93 5.26
CA ASN A 231 -31.79 2.80 6.17
C ASN A 231 -30.61 1.89 5.80
N LEU A 232 -29.75 1.59 6.79
CA LEU A 232 -28.63 0.68 6.65
C LEU A 232 -29.02 -0.67 7.22
N VAL A 233 -28.94 -1.71 6.38
CA VAL A 233 -29.18 -3.09 6.76
C VAL A 233 -27.80 -3.77 6.86
N GLU A 234 -27.32 -3.96 8.09
CA GLU A 234 -26.00 -4.53 8.33
C GLU A 234 -26.09 -6.05 8.44
N VAL A 235 -25.17 -6.77 7.80
CA VAL A 235 -25.06 -8.22 7.83
C VAL A 235 -23.60 -8.64 7.97
N ASP A 236 -23.38 -9.74 8.71
CA ASP A 236 -22.07 -10.40 8.80
C ASP A 236 -22.04 -11.58 7.83
N LEU A 237 -21.05 -11.55 6.92
CA LEU A 237 -20.80 -12.63 5.97
C LEU A 237 -19.41 -13.25 6.24
N TRP A 238 -19.29 -14.55 6.02
CA TRP A 238 -18.08 -15.29 6.35
C TRP A 238 -17.44 -15.88 5.10
N ILE A 239 -16.13 -15.68 4.99
CA ILE A 239 -15.34 -16.28 3.92
C ILE A 239 -15.32 -17.79 4.11
N GLY A 240 -15.77 -18.52 3.07
CA GLY A 240 -15.81 -19.98 3.06
C GLY A 240 -17.07 -20.61 3.65
N ASP A 241 -18.06 -19.83 4.11
CA ASP A 241 -19.36 -20.35 4.57
C ASP A 241 -20.52 -19.85 3.70
N GLU A 242 -20.63 -20.43 2.52
CA GLU A 242 -21.68 -20.06 1.55
C GLU A 242 -23.09 -20.29 2.10
N ALA A 243 -23.29 -21.36 2.90
CA ALA A 243 -24.61 -21.70 3.43
C ALA A 243 -25.09 -20.62 4.43
N HIS A 244 -24.21 -20.19 5.33
CA HIS A 244 -24.48 -19.09 6.24
C HIS A 244 -24.78 -17.81 5.47
N ASN A 245 -23.93 -17.46 4.50
CA ASN A 245 -24.05 -16.23 3.71
C ASN A 245 -25.39 -16.19 2.94
N GLU A 246 -25.78 -17.29 2.31
CA GLU A 246 -27.07 -17.39 1.61
C GLU A 246 -28.24 -17.21 2.57
N GLN A 247 -28.23 -17.86 3.72
CA GLN A 247 -29.28 -17.73 4.72
C GLN A 247 -29.44 -16.28 5.19
N VAL A 248 -28.34 -15.64 5.59
CA VAL A 248 -28.33 -14.26 6.09
C VAL A 248 -28.82 -13.28 5.02
N LEU A 249 -28.35 -13.43 3.79
CA LEU A 249 -28.73 -12.57 2.67
C LEU A 249 -30.20 -12.79 2.24
N ASP A 250 -30.68 -14.04 2.17
CA ASP A 250 -32.07 -14.34 1.87
C ASP A 250 -33.01 -13.75 2.93
N GLU A 251 -32.62 -13.75 4.22
CA GLU A 251 -33.35 -13.10 5.29
C GLU A 251 -33.35 -11.58 5.18
N ALA A 252 -32.18 -10.98 4.95
CA ALA A 252 -32.05 -9.54 4.81
C ALA A 252 -32.89 -8.99 3.65
N PHE A 253 -32.83 -9.60 2.46
CA PHE A 253 -33.61 -9.16 1.31
C PHE A 253 -35.12 -9.42 1.44
N ARG A 254 -35.52 -10.45 2.21
CA ARG A 254 -36.93 -10.71 2.49
C ARG A 254 -37.50 -9.68 3.45
N ASN A 255 -36.76 -9.34 4.50
CA ASN A 255 -37.21 -8.43 5.54
C ASN A 255 -37.13 -6.95 5.12
N HIS A 256 -36.21 -6.65 4.18
CA HIS A 256 -35.94 -5.29 3.69
C HIS A 256 -36.08 -5.23 2.14
N PRO A 257 -37.29 -5.29 1.59
CA PRO A 257 -37.51 -5.25 0.13
C PRO A 257 -37.13 -3.92 -0.49
N GLY A 258 -36.86 -2.89 0.32
CA GLY A 258 -36.38 -1.56 -0.06
C GLY A 258 -34.89 -1.49 -0.40
N ILE A 259 -34.10 -2.54 -0.17
CA ILE A 259 -32.66 -2.55 -0.51
C ILE A 259 -32.48 -2.35 -2.01
N ARG A 260 -31.66 -1.37 -2.37
CA ARG A 260 -31.27 -1.06 -3.75
C ARG A 260 -29.76 -0.94 -3.90
N GLY A 261 -29.02 -0.70 -2.82
CA GLY A 261 -27.58 -0.65 -2.80
C GLY A 261 -26.96 -1.65 -1.87
N ALA A 262 -25.68 -1.97 -2.14
CA ALA A 262 -24.90 -2.85 -1.30
C ALA A 262 -23.42 -2.39 -1.31
N VAL A 263 -22.74 -2.56 -0.19
CA VAL A 263 -21.34 -2.18 -0.04
C VAL A 263 -20.59 -3.16 0.84
N THR A 264 -19.32 -3.37 0.51
CA THR A 264 -18.35 -4.09 1.34
C THR A 264 -17.13 -3.19 1.57
N PHE A 265 -16.28 -3.49 2.55
CA PHE A 265 -15.13 -2.63 2.89
C PHE A 265 -13.77 -3.32 2.76
N ASN A 266 -13.74 -4.49 2.13
CA ASN A 266 -12.53 -5.26 1.82
C ASN A 266 -12.59 -5.81 0.38
N SER A 267 -11.56 -6.54 -0.04
CA SER A 267 -11.45 -7.11 -1.39
C SER A 267 -12.42 -8.25 -1.68
N SER A 268 -13.24 -8.71 -0.71
CA SER A 268 -14.09 -9.89 -0.86
C SER A 268 -15.52 -9.57 -1.33
N CYS A 269 -15.75 -8.46 -2.03
CA CYS A 269 -17.11 -8.10 -2.49
C CYS A 269 -17.72 -9.15 -3.42
N TYR A 270 -16.91 -10.04 -4.01
CA TYR A 270 -17.37 -11.15 -4.82
C TYR A 270 -18.31 -12.09 -4.05
N ILE A 271 -18.16 -12.25 -2.73
CA ILE A 271 -19.06 -13.10 -1.93
C ILE A 271 -20.52 -12.63 -2.02
N LEU A 272 -20.71 -11.32 -1.90
CA LEU A 272 -22.04 -10.72 -2.09
C LEU A 272 -22.44 -10.68 -3.56
N GLY A 273 -21.49 -10.40 -4.45
CA GLY A 273 -21.73 -10.37 -5.89
C GLY A 273 -22.17 -11.71 -6.46
N ASP A 274 -21.55 -12.81 -6.06
CA ASP A 274 -21.93 -14.18 -6.47
C ASP A 274 -23.34 -14.54 -5.98
N TYR A 275 -23.73 -14.09 -4.77
CA TYR A 275 -25.10 -14.23 -4.30
C TYR A 275 -26.09 -13.46 -5.18
N LEU A 276 -25.78 -12.19 -5.51
CA LEU A 276 -26.64 -11.37 -6.38
C LEU A 276 -26.79 -12.00 -7.75
N GLU A 277 -25.73 -12.55 -8.33
CA GLU A 277 -25.74 -13.28 -9.59
C GLU A 277 -26.63 -14.53 -9.49
N LYS A 278 -26.41 -15.38 -8.48
CA LYS A 278 -27.20 -16.59 -8.25
C LYS A 278 -28.69 -16.32 -8.10
N ARG A 279 -29.06 -15.19 -7.49
CA ARG A 279 -30.46 -14.74 -7.30
C ARG A 279 -30.97 -13.83 -8.41
N GLN A 280 -30.14 -13.55 -9.46
CA GLN A 280 -30.46 -12.64 -10.58
C GLN A 280 -30.93 -11.26 -10.14
N LYS A 281 -30.33 -10.71 -9.07
CA LYS A 281 -30.69 -9.40 -8.47
C LYS A 281 -29.93 -8.25 -9.15
N HIS A 282 -30.21 -8.03 -10.43
CA HIS A 282 -29.56 -6.96 -11.23
C HIS A 282 -29.96 -5.54 -10.80
N GLU A 283 -31.06 -5.41 -10.05
CA GLU A 283 -31.52 -4.12 -9.51
C GLU A 283 -30.68 -3.60 -8.34
N ILE A 284 -29.89 -4.48 -7.69
CA ILE A 284 -29.03 -4.12 -6.56
C ILE A 284 -27.72 -3.57 -7.09
N ARG A 285 -27.32 -2.39 -6.61
CA ARG A 285 -26.09 -1.73 -6.98
C ARG A 285 -25.00 -2.03 -5.95
N LEU A 286 -23.97 -2.77 -6.33
CA LEU A 286 -22.88 -3.16 -5.43
C LEU A 286 -21.61 -2.34 -5.74
N VAL A 287 -21.03 -1.74 -4.71
CA VAL A 287 -19.71 -1.12 -4.75
C VAL A 287 -18.77 -1.90 -3.82
N GLY A 288 -17.60 -2.24 -4.33
CA GLY A 288 -16.59 -2.99 -3.59
C GLY A 288 -15.19 -2.38 -3.70
N TYR A 289 -14.21 -3.13 -3.22
CA TYR A 289 -12.81 -2.71 -3.22
C TYR A 289 -11.94 -3.73 -3.95
N ASP A 290 -10.84 -3.23 -4.48
CA ASP A 290 -9.74 -3.95 -5.06
C ASP A 290 -10.06 -4.70 -6.37
N LEU A 291 -9.08 -4.64 -7.28
CA LEU A 291 -9.16 -5.24 -8.61
C LEU A 291 -8.61 -6.67 -8.58
N ILE A 292 -9.34 -7.57 -7.92
CA ILE A 292 -9.05 -9.01 -7.94
C ILE A 292 -9.94 -9.72 -8.96
N ASP A 293 -9.48 -10.86 -9.49
CA ASP A 293 -10.14 -11.55 -10.59
C ASP A 293 -11.65 -11.83 -10.38
N PRO A 294 -12.13 -12.32 -9.19
CA PRO A 294 -13.55 -12.51 -8.98
C PRO A 294 -14.36 -11.21 -9.04
N ASN A 295 -13.82 -10.12 -8.49
CA ASN A 295 -14.48 -8.81 -8.51
C ASN A 295 -14.56 -8.25 -9.93
N VAL A 296 -13.49 -8.43 -10.74
CA VAL A 296 -13.44 -8.01 -12.14
C VAL A 296 -14.46 -8.76 -12.98
N ARG A 297 -14.66 -10.07 -12.73
CA ARG A 297 -15.69 -10.86 -13.40
C ARG A 297 -17.07 -10.21 -13.17
N LEU A 298 -17.42 -9.96 -11.92
CA LEU A 298 -18.71 -9.38 -11.54
C LEU A 298 -18.89 -7.93 -12.02
N LEU A 299 -17.80 -7.17 -12.11
CA LEU A 299 -17.81 -5.83 -12.72
C LEU A 299 -18.17 -5.91 -14.20
N ASN A 300 -17.60 -6.88 -14.95
CA ASN A 300 -17.89 -7.09 -16.36
C ASN A 300 -19.32 -7.58 -16.61
N GLU A 301 -19.85 -8.41 -15.71
CA GLU A 301 -21.21 -8.93 -15.77
C GLU A 301 -22.26 -7.95 -15.26
N GLY A 302 -21.84 -6.84 -14.61
CA GLY A 302 -22.70 -5.74 -14.19
C GLY A 302 -23.34 -5.89 -12.82
N TYR A 303 -22.93 -6.90 -12.02
CA TYR A 303 -23.35 -7.03 -10.62
C TYR A 303 -22.58 -6.08 -9.69
N VAL A 304 -21.35 -5.74 -10.03
CA VAL A 304 -20.55 -4.70 -9.36
C VAL A 304 -20.54 -3.46 -10.25
N GLN A 305 -20.85 -2.30 -9.68
CA GLN A 305 -20.91 -1.03 -10.42
C GLN A 305 -19.58 -0.28 -10.41
N ALA A 306 -18.85 -0.39 -9.30
CA ALA A 306 -17.54 0.22 -9.18
C ALA A 306 -16.66 -0.55 -8.20
N LEU A 307 -15.37 -0.57 -8.47
CA LEU A 307 -14.32 -1.03 -7.56
C LEU A 307 -13.42 0.13 -7.19
N ILE A 308 -13.11 0.26 -5.90
CA ILE A 308 -12.20 1.28 -5.37
C ILE A 308 -10.84 0.62 -5.16
N ALA A 309 -9.84 1.06 -5.92
CA ALA A 309 -8.53 0.42 -5.97
C ALA A 309 -7.44 1.27 -5.33
N GLN A 310 -6.42 0.62 -4.76
CA GLN A 310 -5.43 1.20 -3.85
C GLN A 310 -3.98 1.13 -4.34
N ARG A 311 -3.71 0.61 -5.52
CA ARG A 311 -2.37 0.45 -6.11
C ARG A 311 -1.38 -0.30 -5.21
N PRO A 312 -1.67 -1.56 -4.84
CA PRO A 312 -0.78 -2.34 -3.99
C PRO A 312 0.63 -2.52 -4.60
N GLU A 313 0.73 -2.59 -5.91
CA GLU A 313 2.00 -2.66 -6.62
C GLU A 313 2.89 -1.43 -6.37
N LEU A 314 2.30 -0.22 -6.30
CA LEU A 314 3.05 1.00 -5.98
C LEU A 314 3.46 1.04 -4.50
N GLN A 315 2.65 0.48 -3.61
CA GLN A 315 2.99 0.40 -2.19
C GLN A 315 4.23 -0.46 -1.98
N GLY A 316 4.22 -1.69 -2.53
CA GLY A 316 5.37 -2.60 -2.45
C GLY A 316 6.63 -2.02 -3.09
N TYR A 317 6.50 -1.48 -4.31
CA TYR A 317 7.61 -0.85 -5.01
C TYR A 317 8.23 0.31 -4.22
N ASN A 318 7.41 1.24 -3.73
CA ASN A 318 7.90 2.40 -2.99
C ASN A 318 8.47 2.01 -1.60
N GLY A 319 7.96 0.94 -0.98
CA GLY A 319 8.52 0.40 0.25
C GLY A 319 9.98 -0.05 0.08
N VAL A 320 10.25 -0.85 -0.95
CA VAL A 320 11.63 -1.27 -1.31
C VAL A 320 12.49 -0.06 -1.65
N LYS A 321 12.00 0.82 -2.51
CA LYS A 321 12.70 2.03 -2.95
C LYS A 321 13.08 2.95 -1.77
N ALA A 322 12.18 3.15 -0.81
CA ALA A 322 12.43 4.00 0.35
C ALA A 322 13.55 3.45 1.24
N LEU A 323 13.50 2.14 1.56
CA LEU A 323 14.55 1.49 2.34
C LEU A 323 15.88 1.50 1.60
N SER A 324 15.89 1.18 0.30
CA SER A 324 17.09 1.20 -0.53
C SER A 324 17.74 2.58 -0.56
N ARG A 325 16.96 3.66 -0.70
CA ARG A 325 17.46 5.03 -0.72
C ARG A 325 18.01 5.45 0.64
N LEU A 326 17.36 5.06 1.72
CA LEU A 326 17.89 5.31 3.05
C LEU A 326 19.24 4.59 3.25
N LEU A 327 19.28 3.28 3.01
CA LEU A 327 20.42 2.43 3.35
C LEU A 327 21.63 2.72 2.46
N LEU A 328 21.42 3.01 1.18
CA LEU A 328 22.49 3.25 0.23
C LEU A 328 22.91 4.72 0.15
N PHE A 329 21.96 5.65 0.36
CA PHE A 329 22.17 7.06 0.09
C PHE A 329 21.89 8.00 1.26
N ASP A 330 21.43 7.46 2.41
CA ASP A 330 21.05 8.24 3.59
C ASP A 330 19.91 9.27 3.27
N GLU A 331 19.06 8.88 2.31
CA GLU A 331 17.93 9.71 1.87
C GLU A 331 16.64 9.23 2.55
N LYS A 332 16.10 10.09 3.41
CA LYS A 332 14.84 9.79 4.13
C LYS A 332 13.62 10.16 3.31
N PRO A 333 12.63 9.26 3.18
CA PRO A 333 11.34 9.56 2.57
C PRO A 333 10.48 10.46 3.48
N GLN A 334 9.34 10.92 2.97
CA GLN A 334 8.27 11.43 3.82
C GLN A 334 7.72 10.28 4.69
N VAL A 335 7.28 10.60 5.93
CA VAL A 335 6.78 9.59 6.85
C VAL A 335 5.45 9.00 6.40
N VAL A 336 4.56 9.82 5.83
CA VAL A 336 3.26 9.40 5.30
C VAL A 336 3.20 9.69 3.81
N ASN A 337 2.99 8.66 3.00
CA ASN A 337 2.92 8.74 1.54
C ASN A 337 1.59 8.14 1.08
N LEU A 338 0.59 9.00 0.91
CA LEU A 338 -0.72 8.59 0.41
C LEU A 338 -0.68 8.44 -1.10
N LEU A 339 -1.07 7.26 -1.57
CA LEU A 339 -1.21 6.94 -2.99
C LEU A 339 -2.60 7.32 -3.49
N PRO A 340 -2.75 7.57 -4.80
CA PRO A 340 -4.05 7.82 -5.39
C PRO A 340 -5.03 6.67 -5.18
N ILE A 341 -6.30 7.00 -4.96
CA ILE A 341 -7.41 6.07 -4.96
C ILE A 341 -8.03 6.10 -6.36
N ASP A 342 -8.11 4.94 -7.02
CA ASP A 342 -8.73 4.83 -8.34
C ASP A 342 -10.16 4.34 -8.22
N ILE A 343 -11.05 4.94 -9.02
CA ILE A 343 -12.43 4.48 -9.19
C ILE A 343 -12.48 3.71 -10.51
N LEU A 344 -12.69 2.41 -10.41
CA LEU A 344 -12.67 1.50 -11.54
C LEU A 344 -14.09 1.08 -11.90
N LEU A 345 -14.42 1.34 -13.15
CA LEU A 345 -15.66 0.96 -13.81
C LEU A 345 -15.36 -0.06 -14.90
N LYS A 346 -16.39 -0.71 -15.44
CA LYS A 346 -16.27 -1.64 -16.56
C LYS A 346 -15.51 -1.04 -17.75
N GLU A 347 -15.65 0.28 -17.97
CA GLU A 347 -15.07 0.98 -19.10
C GLU A 347 -13.58 1.33 -18.92
N ASN A 348 -13.07 1.38 -17.67
CA ASN A 348 -11.71 1.89 -17.43
C ASN A 348 -10.77 0.93 -16.70
N TYR A 349 -11.26 -0.15 -16.06
CA TYR A 349 -10.43 -1.05 -15.25
C TYR A 349 -9.26 -1.65 -16.05
N GLN A 350 -9.43 -1.88 -17.36
CA GLN A 350 -8.42 -2.44 -18.24
C GLN A 350 -7.16 -1.57 -18.38
N PHE A 351 -7.26 -0.28 -18.05
CA PHE A 351 -6.16 0.66 -18.12
C PHE A 351 -5.39 0.78 -16.79
N TYR A 352 -5.94 0.26 -15.71
CA TYR A 352 -5.37 0.37 -14.36
C TYR A 352 -3.92 -0.16 -14.30
N ASN A 353 -3.69 -1.41 -14.71
CA ASN A 353 -2.35 -2.00 -14.71
C ASN A 353 -1.39 -1.36 -15.73
N LYS A 354 -1.91 -0.81 -16.83
CA LYS A 354 -1.07 -0.09 -17.80
C LYS A 354 -0.49 1.20 -17.23
N VAL A 355 -1.27 1.92 -16.43
CA VAL A 355 -0.82 3.14 -15.75
C VAL A 355 0.15 2.80 -14.63
N SER A 356 -0.07 1.73 -13.88
CA SER A 356 0.84 1.26 -12.86
C SER A 356 2.23 1.00 -13.42
N ASN A 357 2.33 0.33 -14.58
CA ASN A 357 3.60 0.10 -15.26
C ASN A 357 4.31 1.39 -15.68
N LEU A 358 3.56 2.46 -16.03
CA LEU A 358 4.13 3.77 -16.36
C LEU A 358 4.61 4.53 -15.11
N LEU A 359 3.93 4.35 -13.97
CA LEU A 359 4.29 5.02 -12.71
C LEU A 359 5.48 4.37 -12.02
N LEU A 360 5.86 3.15 -12.42
CA LEU A 360 7.05 2.43 -11.95
C LEU A 360 8.31 2.76 -12.79
N ILE A 361 8.20 3.55 -13.83
CA ILE A 361 9.30 4.06 -14.65
C ILE A 361 9.69 5.46 -14.16
#